data_490cd85dedab308921ea57ad802d575f
#
_entry.id   490cd85dedab308921ea57ad802d575f
#
_cell.length_a   1.000
_cell.length_b   1.000
_cell.length_c   1.000
_cell.angle_alpha   90.00
_cell.angle_beta   90.00
_cell.angle_gamma   90.00
#
_symmetry.space_group_name_H-M   'P 1'
#
loop_
_entity.id
_entity.type
_entity.pdbx_description
1 polymer ?
#
loop_
_entity_poly.entity_id
_entity_poly.type
_entity_poly.pdbx_seq_one_letter_code
_entity_poly.pdbx_strand_id
1 'polypeptide(L)'
;MKPFLCSIGRIAGTVCAILLIAVFSYIIWQPGRELPEDILSNDLKNGIWLSHGWFADDAYLQRNRKNPSEFRDAENLTALFERLKAHGIHYVFPHLCPVREDGDLPGHDDRQIEKFLDAAQKYDMEVILWTGGILDESALIHSSAWRKNFTGSLNQFLLKHPRIAGIQLNVEPLPDGDPAFLLLLDEIRNRIGRGKILSVAAYPPPTRWQPNAHVHWSLPYLRQVAARTDLLCVMMYDTGIRYEKFYTSLMCSWTEELLSVCNGLSFKLLCGIPAYEDAGVSYHSPQVENISSALSGIAAGLHSASDKRSFTGFAIYSDWEMTAEKWKIWDSFTRKVEK
;
A
#
# COMPACT_ATOMS: atom_id res chain seq x y z
N MET A 1 -23.33 55.63 10.94
CA MET A 1 -22.55 54.70 11.80
C MET A 1 -23.36 53.54 12.38
N LYS A 2 -24.57 53.74 12.89
CA LYS A 2 -25.38 52.60 13.45
C LYS A 2 -25.67 51.44 12.49
N PRO A 3 -26.04 51.58 11.21
CA PRO A 3 -26.32 50.44 10.32
C PRO A 3 -25.07 49.59 9.99
N PHE A 4 -23.90 50.20 9.93
CA PHE A 4 -22.63 49.50 9.63
C PHE A 4 -22.18 48.58 10.80
N LEU A 5 -22.30 49.05 12.04
CA LEU A 5 -22.00 48.25 13.23
C LEU A 5 -22.98 47.07 13.38
N CYS A 6 -24.24 47.23 13.01
CA CYS A 6 -25.24 46.18 13.03
C CYS A 6 -24.94 45.10 11.98
N SER A 7 -24.42 45.51 10.81
CA SER A 7 -23.99 44.57 9.75
C SER A 7 -22.75 43.76 10.14
N ILE A 8 -21.75 44.40 10.77
CA ILE A 8 -20.54 43.71 11.28
C ILE A 8 -20.93 42.68 12.37
N GLY A 9 -21.81 43.07 13.29
CA GLY A 9 -22.27 42.14 14.34
C GLY A 9 -22.99 40.91 13.79
N ARG A 10 -23.81 41.08 12.74
CA ARG A 10 -24.46 39.95 12.03
C ARG A 10 -23.46 39.05 11.34
N ILE A 11 -22.48 39.59 10.62
CA ILE A 11 -21.42 38.82 9.97
C ILE A 11 -20.61 38.05 11.00
N ALA A 12 -20.18 38.68 12.09
CA ALA A 12 -19.44 38.03 13.16
C ALA A 12 -20.26 36.91 13.80
N GLY A 13 -21.55 37.12 14.07
CA GLY A 13 -22.45 36.11 14.61
C GLY A 13 -22.62 34.91 13.67
N THR A 14 -22.76 35.17 12.37
CA THR A 14 -22.84 34.09 11.37
C THR A 14 -21.55 33.29 11.30
N VAL A 15 -20.38 33.92 11.31
CA VAL A 15 -19.07 33.24 11.33
C VAL A 15 -18.91 32.39 12.59
N CYS A 16 -19.26 32.93 13.78
CA CYS A 16 -19.22 32.16 15.01
C CYS A 16 -20.16 30.95 14.97
N ALA A 17 -21.37 31.11 14.45
CA ALA A 17 -22.32 30.00 14.31
C ALA A 17 -21.78 28.90 13.36
N ILE A 18 -21.19 29.26 12.24
CA ILE A 18 -20.56 28.32 11.31
C ILE A 18 -19.40 27.57 11.99
N LEU A 19 -18.55 28.28 12.71
CA LEU A 19 -17.43 27.67 13.43
C LEU A 19 -17.93 26.70 14.53
N LEU A 20 -18.96 27.08 15.26
CA LEU A 20 -19.58 26.22 16.29
C LEU A 20 -20.19 24.95 15.66
N ILE A 21 -20.88 25.06 14.53
CA ILE A 21 -21.43 23.94 13.81
C ILE A 21 -20.29 23.03 13.32
N ALA A 22 -19.21 23.58 12.76
CA ALA A 22 -18.07 22.82 12.29
C ALA A 22 -17.37 22.06 13.44
N VAL A 23 -17.16 22.73 14.58
CA VAL A 23 -16.58 22.11 15.78
C VAL A 23 -17.50 21.03 16.33
N PHE A 24 -18.79 21.28 16.41
CA PHE A 24 -19.78 20.32 16.90
C PHE A 24 -19.86 19.09 15.96
N SER A 25 -19.90 19.32 14.64
CA SER A 25 -19.84 18.25 13.64
C SER A 25 -18.58 17.42 13.77
N TYR A 26 -17.41 18.05 13.94
CA TYR A 26 -16.14 17.38 14.18
C TYR A 26 -16.15 16.54 15.47
N ILE A 27 -16.75 17.05 16.57
CA ILE A 27 -16.82 16.32 17.84
C ILE A 27 -17.75 15.10 17.72
N ILE A 28 -18.89 15.24 17.02
CA ILE A 28 -19.87 14.17 16.87
C ILE A 28 -19.45 13.13 15.85
N TRP A 29 -18.70 13.55 14.80
CA TRP A 29 -18.30 12.61 13.77
C TRP A 29 -17.46 11.48 14.38
N GLN A 30 -17.95 10.27 14.25
CA GLN A 30 -17.29 9.04 14.65
C GLN A 30 -17.14 8.20 13.39
N PRO A 31 -15.90 7.91 12.94
CA PRO A 31 -15.70 6.97 11.85
C PRO A 31 -16.20 5.58 12.23
N GLY A 32 -16.66 4.83 11.26
CA GLY A 32 -17.08 3.45 11.45
C GLY A 32 -15.92 2.61 12.02
N ARG A 33 -16.23 1.80 13.03
CA ARG A 33 -15.25 0.90 13.66
C ARG A 33 -15.31 -0.53 13.12
N GLU A 34 -16.30 -0.82 12.29
CA GLU A 34 -16.54 -2.15 11.75
C GLU A 34 -16.59 -2.08 10.24
N LEU A 35 -16.06 -3.09 9.58
CA LEU A 35 -16.19 -3.23 8.14
C LEU A 35 -17.64 -3.57 7.77
N PRO A 36 -18.11 -3.17 6.56
CA PRO A 36 -19.41 -3.60 6.06
C PRO A 36 -19.54 -5.13 6.04
N GLU A 37 -20.73 -5.67 6.36
CA GLU A 37 -20.95 -7.11 6.40
C GLU A 37 -20.69 -7.81 5.07
N ASP A 38 -20.98 -7.15 3.96
CA ASP A 38 -20.69 -7.64 2.60
C ASP A 38 -19.19 -7.76 2.34
N ILE A 39 -18.37 -6.94 2.95
CA ILE A 39 -16.90 -7.02 2.91
C ILE A 39 -16.39 -8.14 3.80
N LEU A 40 -16.85 -8.23 5.04
CA LEU A 40 -16.47 -9.30 5.98
C LEU A 40 -16.95 -10.69 5.58
N SER A 41 -18.01 -10.79 4.77
CA SER A 41 -18.51 -12.07 4.25
C SER A 41 -17.72 -12.59 3.06
N ASN A 42 -16.97 -11.72 2.37
CA ASN A 42 -16.03 -12.09 1.33
C ASN A 42 -14.69 -12.47 1.94
N ASP A 43 -14.01 -13.44 1.35
CA ASP A 43 -12.63 -13.78 1.73
C ASP A 43 -11.71 -12.62 1.36
N LEU A 44 -11.37 -11.80 2.36
CA LEU A 44 -10.42 -10.71 2.17
C LEU A 44 -9.05 -11.28 1.80
N LYS A 45 -8.49 -10.77 0.71
CA LYS A 45 -7.14 -11.11 0.27
C LYS A 45 -6.15 -10.04 0.73
N ASN A 46 -5.88 -10.02 2.03
CA ASN A 46 -4.96 -9.06 2.61
C ASN A 46 -3.51 -9.33 2.23
N GLY A 47 -2.70 -8.28 2.15
CA GLY A 47 -1.29 -8.36 1.84
C GLY A 47 -0.41 -7.77 2.94
N ILE A 48 0.89 -8.09 2.89
CA ILE A 48 1.89 -7.53 3.80
C ILE A 48 3.24 -7.41 3.11
N TRP A 49 3.92 -6.27 3.30
CA TRP A 49 5.28 -6.06 2.84
C TRP A 49 6.28 -6.69 3.80
N LEU A 50 7.21 -7.47 3.24
CA LEU A 50 8.25 -8.18 3.99
C LEU A 50 9.63 -7.57 3.73
N SER A 51 10.51 -7.66 4.74
CA SER A 51 11.85 -7.10 4.66
C SER A 51 12.73 -7.76 3.59
N HIS A 52 13.83 -7.07 3.22
CA HIS A 52 14.80 -7.53 2.23
C HIS A 52 15.46 -8.88 2.53
N GLY A 53 15.61 -9.24 3.80
CA GLY A 53 16.39 -10.41 4.19
C GLY A 53 15.87 -11.73 3.64
N TRP A 54 14.58 -11.83 3.33
CA TRP A 54 13.96 -13.08 2.90
C TRP A 54 14.44 -13.59 1.54
N PHE A 55 14.77 -12.67 0.61
CA PHE A 55 15.24 -13.01 -0.74
C PHE A 55 16.70 -12.65 -0.98
N ALA A 56 17.31 -11.90 -0.06
CA ALA A 56 18.66 -11.37 -0.23
C ALA A 56 19.75 -12.44 -0.22
N ASP A 57 20.84 -12.15 -0.91
CA ASP A 57 22.08 -12.92 -0.85
C ASP A 57 22.91 -12.64 0.42
N ASP A 58 23.96 -13.43 0.62
CA ASP A 58 24.88 -13.25 1.76
C ASP A 58 25.58 -11.89 1.76
N ALA A 59 25.89 -11.37 0.56
CA ALA A 59 26.56 -10.08 0.43
C ALA A 59 25.64 -8.94 0.91
N TYR A 60 24.34 -9.01 0.64
CA TYR A 60 23.37 -8.06 1.18
C TYR A 60 23.29 -8.15 2.71
N LEU A 61 23.12 -9.38 3.23
CA LEU A 61 22.98 -9.58 4.69
C LEU A 61 24.22 -9.05 5.44
N GLN A 62 25.42 -9.34 4.92
CA GLN A 62 26.67 -8.86 5.49
C GLN A 62 26.80 -7.34 5.46
N ARG A 63 26.55 -6.69 4.31
CA ARG A 63 26.63 -5.22 4.17
C ARG A 63 25.67 -4.51 5.12
N ASN A 64 24.47 -5.08 5.32
CA ASN A 64 23.44 -4.48 6.15
C ASN A 64 23.46 -4.99 7.61
N ARG A 65 24.49 -5.77 7.99
CA ARG A 65 24.66 -6.32 9.34
C ARG A 65 23.44 -7.09 9.83
N LYS A 66 22.74 -7.79 8.91
CA LYS A 66 21.60 -8.63 9.23
C LYS A 66 22.07 -10.02 9.64
N ASN A 67 21.40 -10.61 10.63
CA ASN A 67 21.68 -11.99 11.02
C ASN A 67 21.06 -12.96 10.00
N PRO A 68 21.86 -13.79 9.29
CA PRO A 68 21.32 -14.75 8.32
C PRO A 68 20.30 -15.72 8.90
N SER A 69 20.48 -16.19 10.15
CA SER A 69 19.54 -17.15 10.78
C SER A 69 18.14 -16.58 10.91
N GLU A 70 17.98 -15.28 11.10
CA GLU A 70 16.68 -14.63 11.16
C GLU A 70 15.82 -14.95 9.92
N PHE A 71 16.45 -15.03 8.75
CA PHE A 71 15.77 -15.21 7.47
C PHE A 71 15.89 -16.63 6.88
N ARG A 72 16.88 -17.42 7.31
CA ARG A 72 17.24 -18.69 6.68
C ARG A 72 16.88 -19.93 7.49
N ASP A 73 16.68 -19.77 8.80
CA ASP A 73 16.28 -20.88 9.66
C ASP A 73 14.84 -21.30 9.36
N ALA A 74 14.64 -22.59 9.21
CA ALA A 74 13.35 -23.18 8.87
C ALA A 74 12.27 -22.87 9.93
N GLU A 75 12.67 -22.77 11.19
CA GLU A 75 11.77 -22.43 12.30
C GLU A 75 11.25 -20.99 12.18
N ASN A 76 12.12 -20.02 11.88
CA ASN A 76 11.76 -18.62 11.69
C ASN A 76 10.85 -18.44 10.47
N LEU A 77 11.14 -19.14 9.39
CA LEU A 77 10.33 -19.14 8.20
C LEU A 77 8.94 -19.73 8.45
N THR A 78 8.88 -20.85 9.19
CA THR A 78 7.61 -21.47 9.59
C THR A 78 6.80 -20.53 10.48
N ALA A 79 7.43 -19.95 11.51
CA ALA A 79 6.78 -19.01 12.42
C ALA A 79 6.24 -17.75 11.70
N LEU A 80 6.96 -17.25 10.69
CA LEU A 80 6.47 -16.14 9.84
C LEU A 80 5.13 -16.54 9.20
N PHE A 81 5.11 -17.64 8.44
CA PHE A 81 3.92 -18.01 7.67
C PHE A 81 2.76 -18.47 8.54
N GLU A 82 3.03 -19.13 9.67
CA GLU A 82 2.00 -19.45 10.68
C GLU A 82 1.34 -18.19 11.22
N ARG A 83 2.14 -17.19 11.61
CA ARG A 83 1.65 -15.88 12.07
C ARG A 83 0.82 -15.19 10.99
N LEU A 84 1.34 -15.10 9.77
CA LEU A 84 0.63 -14.43 8.68
C LEU A 84 -0.71 -15.11 8.35
N LYS A 85 -0.73 -16.45 8.30
CA LYS A 85 -1.96 -17.24 8.10
C LYS A 85 -2.95 -17.04 9.24
N ALA A 86 -2.43 -17.05 10.46
CA ALA A 86 -3.24 -16.80 11.65
C ALA A 86 -3.94 -15.44 11.63
N HIS A 87 -3.43 -14.45 10.91
CA HIS A 87 -4.00 -13.10 10.78
C HIS A 87 -4.64 -12.82 9.42
N GLY A 88 -4.94 -13.85 8.63
CA GLY A 88 -5.68 -13.72 7.36
C GLY A 88 -4.92 -13.01 6.25
N ILE A 89 -3.59 -13.11 6.24
CA ILE A 89 -2.77 -12.62 5.13
C ILE A 89 -2.81 -13.65 3.99
N HIS A 90 -2.93 -13.15 2.77
CA HIS A 90 -2.97 -13.93 1.53
C HIS A 90 -1.82 -13.59 0.59
N TYR A 91 -1.51 -12.28 0.42
CA TYR A 91 -0.40 -11.82 -0.38
C TYR A 91 0.80 -11.47 0.49
N VAL A 92 1.98 -11.93 0.09
CA VAL A 92 3.24 -11.49 0.69
C VAL A 92 4.11 -10.82 -0.38
N PHE A 93 4.66 -9.64 -0.03
CA PHE A 93 5.49 -8.84 -0.91
C PHE A 93 6.93 -8.82 -0.40
N PRO A 94 7.73 -9.90 -0.62
CA PRO A 94 9.14 -9.90 -0.23
C PRO A 94 9.92 -8.89 -1.05
N HIS A 95 10.71 -8.07 -0.35
CA HIS A 95 11.46 -6.97 -0.95
C HIS A 95 12.72 -7.45 -1.66
N LEU A 96 12.88 -7.03 -2.91
CA LEU A 96 14.09 -7.21 -3.71
C LEU A 96 14.37 -5.92 -4.49
N CYS A 97 14.74 -4.87 -3.78
CA CYS A 97 15.10 -3.54 -4.28
C CYS A 97 16.36 -3.03 -3.57
N PRO A 98 16.97 -1.92 -4.05
CA PRO A 98 16.69 -1.34 -5.36
C PRO A 98 17.21 -2.23 -6.48
N VAL A 99 16.63 -2.12 -7.67
CA VAL A 99 17.23 -2.66 -8.89
C VAL A 99 18.56 -1.96 -9.15
N ARG A 100 19.43 -2.60 -9.92
CA ARG A 100 20.72 -2.03 -10.29
C ARG A 100 20.56 -0.93 -11.35
N GLU A 101 21.53 -0.06 -11.45
CA GLU A 101 21.56 1.03 -12.44
C GLU A 101 21.50 0.53 -13.89
N ASP A 102 21.94 -0.71 -14.15
CA ASP A 102 21.82 -1.37 -15.45
C ASP A 102 20.44 -2.00 -15.71
N GLY A 103 19.55 -1.99 -14.72
CA GLY A 103 18.22 -2.58 -14.78
C GLY A 103 18.14 -4.05 -14.32
N ASP A 104 19.24 -4.65 -13.94
CA ASP A 104 19.21 -6.01 -13.39
C ASP A 104 18.66 -6.02 -11.96
N LEU A 105 18.03 -7.12 -11.59
CA LEU A 105 17.64 -7.37 -10.20
C LEU A 105 18.89 -7.43 -9.30
N PRO A 106 18.80 -6.98 -8.03
CA PRO A 106 19.92 -7.09 -7.11
C PRO A 106 20.25 -8.55 -6.79
N GLY A 107 21.40 -8.76 -6.15
CA GLY A 107 21.83 -10.08 -5.70
C GLY A 107 20.80 -10.74 -4.78
N HIS A 108 20.49 -12.00 -5.05
CA HIS A 108 19.50 -12.78 -4.35
C HIS A 108 19.94 -14.24 -4.18
N ASP A 109 19.37 -14.94 -3.21
CA ASP A 109 19.68 -16.36 -2.94
C ASP A 109 18.55 -17.24 -3.45
N ASP A 110 18.74 -17.86 -4.61
CA ASP A 110 17.77 -18.74 -5.24
C ASP A 110 17.35 -19.92 -4.34
N ARG A 111 18.26 -20.45 -3.55
CA ARG A 111 17.94 -21.59 -2.65
C ARG A 111 17.01 -21.14 -1.53
N GLN A 112 17.25 -19.94 -1.01
CA GLN A 112 16.40 -19.35 0.03
C GLN A 112 15.02 -18.98 -0.53
N ILE A 113 14.98 -18.46 -1.77
CA ILE A 113 13.72 -18.17 -2.47
C ILE A 113 12.90 -19.46 -2.61
N GLU A 114 13.48 -20.58 -3.03
CA GLU A 114 12.73 -21.84 -3.14
C GLU A 114 12.19 -22.33 -1.79
N LYS A 115 12.97 -22.26 -0.71
CA LYS A 115 12.48 -22.57 0.66
C LYS A 115 11.33 -21.68 1.09
N PHE A 116 11.44 -20.37 0.76
CA PHE A 116 10.38 -19.40 1.06
C PHE A 116 9.09 -19.74 0.29
N LEU A 117 9.21 -20.11 -0.99
CA LEU A 117 8.09 -20.51 -1.83
C LEU A 117 7.46 -21.84 -1.36
N ASP A 118 8.26 -22.79 -0.87
CA ASP A 118 7.75 -24.02 -0.24
C ASP A 118 6.89 -23.71 0.99
N ALA A 119 7.39 -22.81 1.86
CA ALA A 119 6.66 -22.39 3.04
C ALA A 119 5.39 -21.61 2.68
N ALA A 120 5.46 -20.65 1.75
CA ALA A 120 4.30 -19.89 1.29
C ALA A 120 3.20 -20.81 0.73
N GLN A 121 3.57 -21.80 -0.07
CA GLN A 121 2.63 -22.78 -0.64
C GLN A 121 1.95 -23.63 0.43
N LYS A 122 2.69 -24.05 1.46
CA LYS A 122 2.13 -24.83 2.60
C LYS A 122 1.02 -24.07 3.33
N TYR A 123 1.10 -22.74 3.38
CA TYR A 123 0.13 -21.87 4.06
C TYR A 123 -0.85 -21.18 3.10
N ASP A 124 -0.85 -21.57 1.82
CA ASP A 124 -1.76 -21.04 0.79
C ASP A 124 -1.63 -19.50 0.63
N MET A 125 -0.38 -19.04 0.50
CA MET A 125 -0.06 -17.62 0.27
C MET A 125 0.53 -17.39 -1.11
N GLU A 126 0.11 -16.32 -1.75
CA GLU A 126 0.64 -15.88 -3.03
C GLU A 126 1.83 -14.92 -2.81
N VAL A 127 2.96 -15.29 -3.40
CA VAL A 127 4.21 -14.49 -3.32
C VAL A 127 4.30 -13.59 -4.54
N ILE A 128 4.30 -12.28 -4.29
CA ILE A 128 4.43 -11.24 -5.33
C ILE A 128 5.73 -10.48 -5.05
N LEU A 129 6.70 -10.57 -5.95
CA LEU A 129 7.99 -9.94 -5.80
C LEU A 129 7.86 -8.41 -5.73
N TRP A 130 8.23 -7.78 -4.63
CA TRP A 130 8.28 -6.32 -4.50
C TRP A 130 9.64 -5.82 -5.01
N THR A 131 9.64 -5.08 -6.10
CA THR A 131 10.84 -4.60 -6.79
C THR A 131 10.66 -3.20 -7.37
N GLY A 132 11.76 -2.55 -7.74
CA GLY A 132 11.78 -1.18 -8.24
C GLY A 132 12.97 -0.41 -7.68
N GLY A 133 12.78 0.86 -7.36
CA GLY A 133 13.87 1.69 -6.85
C GLY A 133 13.58 3.18 -6.87
N ILE A 134 14.63 3.97 -6.65
CA ILE A 134 14.56 5.43 -6.64
C ILE A 134 14.63 5.94 -8.08
N LEU A 135 13.63 6.74 -8.48
CA LEU A 135 13.58 7.35 -9.81
C LEU A 135 14.86 8.15 -10.09
N ASP A 136 15.39 7.99 -11.30
CA ASP A 136 16.60 8.64 -11.82
C ASP A 136 17.91 8.28 -11.04
N GLU A 137 17.84 7.36 -10.08
CA GLU A 137 19.03 6.80 -9.42
C GLU A 137 19.20 5.32 -9.81
N SER A 138 18.35 4.45 -9.31
CA SER A 138 18.36 3.01 -9.60
C SER A 138 17.25 2.62 -10.59
N ALA A 139 16.14 3.34 -10.63
CA ALA A 139 15.03 3.13 -11.54
C ALA A 139 15.07 4.14 -12.71
N LEU A 140 15.88 3.87 -13.72
CA LEU A 140 16.07 4.75 -14.88
C LEU A 140 14.96 4.50 -15.94
N ILE A 141 13.71 4.63 -15.54
CA ILE A 141 12.53 4.26 -16.35
C ILE A 141 12.42 5.03 -17.66
N HIS A 142 13.04 6.20 -17.78
CA HIS A 142 13.09 7.00 -19.00
C HIS A 142 14.05 6.42 -20.06
N SER A 143 15.00 5.58 -19.66
CA SER A 143 15.93 4.88 -20.55
C SER A 143 15.29 3.62 -21.13
N SER A 144 15.16 3.55 -22.46
CA SER A 144 14.68 2.34 -23.14
C SER A 144 15.62 1.14 -22.96
N ALA A 145 16.93 1.37 -22.87
CA ALA A 145 17.92 0.33 -22.62
C ALA A 145 17.73 -0.26 -21.20
N TRP A 146 17.54 0.60 -20.21
CA TRP A 146 17.26 0.18 -18.84
C TRP A 146 15.96 -0.63 -18.77
N ARG A 147 14.86 -0.12 -19.34
CA ARG A 147 13.56 -0.84 -19.33
C ARG A 147 13.68 -2.22 -19.98
N LYS A 148 14.41 -2.33 -21.11
CA LYS A 148 14.66 -3.60 -21.79
C LYS A 148 15.41 -4.59 -20.88
N ASN A 149 16.45 -4.14 -20.19
CA ASN A 149 17.22 -4.97 -19.27
C ASN A 149 16.37 -5.38 -18.07
N PHE A 150 15.70 -4.43 -17.45
CA PHE A 150 14.84 -4.68 -16.28
C PHE A 150 13.73 -5.69 -16.59
N THR A 151 12.98 -5.49 -17.67
CA THR A 151 11.92 -6.44 -18.06
C THR A 151 12.50 -7.81 -18.45
N GLY A 152 13.71 -7.85 -19.01
CA GLY A 152 14.45 -9.09 -19.29
C GLY A 152 14.84 -9.83 -18.02
N SER A 153 15.42 -9.11 -17.04
CA SER A 153 15.84 -9.65 -15.75
C SER A 153 14.64 -10.17 -14.95
N LEU A 154 13.54 -9.41 -14.90
CA LEU A 154 12.28 -9.86 -14.29
C LEU A 154 11.75 -11.16 -14.90
N ASN A 155 11.74 -11.24 -16.22
CA ASN A 155 11.27 -12.44 -16.90
C ASN A 155 12.15 -13.66 -16.61
N GLN A 156 13.46 -13.50 -16.62
CA GLN A 156 14.40 -14.56 -16.26
C GLN A 156 14.18 -15.04 -14.82
N PHE A 157 13.99 -14.11 -13.89
CA PHE A 157 13.70 -14.42 -12.50
C PHE A 157 12.39 -15.21 -12.36
N LEU A 158 11.30 -14.78 -13.01
CA LEU A 158 10.03 -15.49 -12.98
C LEU A 158 10.05 -16.85 -13.65
N LEU A 159 10.86 -17.02 -14.72
CA LEU A 159 11.06 -18.32 -15.34
C LEU A 159 11.84 -19.29 -14.45
N LYS A 160 12.79 -18.77 -13.68
CA LYS A 160 13.58 -19.53 -12.72
C LYS A 160 12.75 -19.92 -11.48
N HIS A 161 11.86 -19.02 -11.05
CA HIS A 161 10.98 -19.20 -9.88
C HIS A 161 9.50 -19.18 -10.30
N PRO A 162 9.00 -20.22 -11.00
CA PRO A 162 7.67 -20.20 -11.61
C PRO A 162 6.52 -20.15 -10.59
N ARG A 163 6.78 -20.47 -9.32
CA ARG A 163 5.80 -20.39 -8.22
C ARG A 163 5.56 -18.96 -7.71
N ILE A 164 6.41 -18.00 -8.08
CA ILE A 164 6.13 -16.58 -7.80
C ILE A 164 4.88 -16.16 -8.59
N ALA A 165 3.86 -15.68 -7.86
CA ALA A 165 2.56 -15.34 -8.44
C ALA A 165 2.62 -14.09 -9.33
N GLY A 166 3.54 -13.17 -9.07
CA GLY A 166 3.65 -11.94 -9.83
C GLY A 166 4.75 -11.00 -9.33
N ILE A 167 4.67 -9.76 -9.78
CA ILE A 167 5.55 -8.67 -9.35
C ILE A 167 4.74 -7.49 -8.86
N GLN A 168 5.27 -6.75 -7.87
CA GLN A 168 4.79 -5.45 -7.46
C GLN A 168 5.88 -4.43 -7.75
N LEU A 169 5.56 -3.50 -8.64
CA LEU A 169 6.49 -2.43 -9.02
C LEU A 169 6.32 -1.25 -8.06
N ASN A 170 7.44 -0.79 -7.51
CA ASN A 170 7.54 0.41 -6.68
C ASN A 170 8.67 1.30 -7.17
N VAL A 171 8.35 2.48 -7.70
CA VAL A 171 9.32 3.50 -8.11
C VAL A 171 8.99 4.79 -7.36
N GLU A 172 9.95 5.28 -6.56
CA GLU A 172 9.74 6.44 -5.68
C GLU A 172 10.92 7.42 -5.72
N PRO A 173 10.62 8.74 -5.69
CA PRO A 173 9.31 9.34 -5.96
C PRO A 173 8.95 9.23 -7.44
N LEU A 174 7.67 9.06 -7.78
CA LEU A 174 7.23 9.02 -9.18
C LEU A 174 6.19 10.11 -9.44
N PRO A 175 6.48 11.07 -10.33
CA PRO A 175 5.57 12.16 -10.64
C PRO A 175 4.25 11.70 -11.25
N ASP A 176 3.18 12.45 -10.94
CA ASP A 176 1.88 12.28 -11.59
C ASP A 176 1.98 12.45 -13.12
N GLY A 177 1.33 11.56 -13.83
CA GLY A 177 1.26 11.64 -15.29
C GLY A 177 2.50 11.16 -16.06
N ASP A 178 3.48 10.52 -15.38
CA ASP A 178 4.69 10.05 -16.05
C ASP A 178 4.39 8.99 -17.12
N PRO A 179 4.65 9.27 -18.41
CA PRO A 179 4.33 8.36 -19.51
C PRO A 179 5.32 7.19 -19.60
N ALA A 180 6.57 7.34 -19.12
CA ALA A 180 7.56 6.27 -19.16
C ALA A 180 7.20 5.15 -18.18
N PHE A 181 6.56 5.48 -17.06
CA PHE A 181 6.04 4.48 -16.13
C PHE A 181 4.90 3.66 -16.75
N LEU A 182 3.96 4.31 -17.45
CA LEU A 182 2.90 3.59 -18.17
C LEU A 182 3.46 2.67 -19.25
N LEU A 183 4.47 3.15 -19.98
CA LEU A 183 5.16 2.34 -20.98
C LEU A 183 5.89 1.16 -20.33
N LEU A 184 6.54 1.36 -19.19
CA LEU A 184 7.19 0.29 -18.43
C LEU A 184 6.18 -0.79 -18.02
N LEU A 185 4.98 -0.41 -17.53
CA LEU A 185 3.93 -1.36 -17.20
C LEU A 185 3.49 -2.19 -18.41
N ASP A 186 3.32 -1.55 -19.56
CA ASP A 186 2.97 -2.24 -20.82
C ASP A 186 4.09 -3.19 -21.26
N GLU A 187 5.37 -2.77 -21.19
CA GLU A 187 6.53 -3.60 -21.51
C GLU A 187 6.66 -4.81 -20.57
N ILE A 188 6.45 -4.61 -19.24
CA ILE A 188 6.43 -5.69 -18.25
C ILE A 188 5.30 -6.68 -18.58
N ARG A 189 4.07 -6.18 -18.78
CA ARG A 189 2.91 -7.01 -19.11
C ARG A 189 3.15 -7.86 -20.34
N ASN A 190 3.72 -7.30 -21.39
CA ASN A 190 4.05 -8.01 -22.61
C ASN A 190 5.10 -9.11 -22.38
N ARG A 191 5.99 -8.93 -21.42
CA ARG A 191 7.08 -9.86 -21.11
C ARG A 191 6.62 -11.01 -20.20
N ILE A 192 5.89 -10.71 -19.11
CA ILE A 192 5.48 -11.71 -18.12
C ILE A 192 4.16 -12.41 -18.48
N GLY A 193 3.41 -11.88 -19.45
CA GLY A 193 2.11 -12.41 -19.86
C GLY A 193 0.99 -12.17 -18.81
N ARG A 194 -0.18 -12.75 -19.08
CA ARG A 194 -1.37 -12.62 -18.21
C ARG A 194 -1.46 -13.70 -17.13
N GLY A 195 -0.56 -14.69 -17.14
CA GLY A 195 -0.50 -15.73 -16.10
C GLY A 195 0.19 -15.28 -14.81
N LYS A 196 0.75 -14.07 -14.79
CA LYS A 196 1.41 -13.46 -13.62
C LYS A 196 0.73 -12.17 -13.23
N ILE A 197 0.59 -11.96 -11.92
CA ILE A 197 0.04 -10.73 -11.37
C ILE A 197 1.01 -9.58 -11.61
N LEU A 198 0.54 -8.50 -12.22
CA LEU A 198 1.23 -7.22 -12.25
C LEU A 198 0.58 -6.30 -11.23
N SER A 199 1.32 -6.01 -10.17
CA SER A 199 0.92 -5.11 -9.10
C SER A 199 1.73 -3.82 -9.12
N VAL A 200 1.19 -2.76 -8.55
CA VAL A 200 1.89 -1.48 -8.32
C VAL A 200 1.64 -1.03 -6.89
N ALA A 201 2.71 -0.60 -6.20
CA ALA A 201 2.60 0.26 -5.02
C ALA A 201 2.37 1.69 -5.52
N ALA A 202 1.15 2.20 -5.34
CA ALA A 202 0.68 3.43 -5.94
C ALA A 202 0.58 4.55 -4.90
N TYR A 203 0.82 5.78 -5.34
CA TYR A 203 0.54 6.94 -4.51
C TYR A 203 -0.97 7.23 -4.42
N PRO A 204 -1.45 7.74 -3.27
CA PRO A 204 -2.85 8.15 -3.13
C PRO A 204 -3.16 9.42 -3.93
N PRO A 205 -4.45 9.77 -4.11
CA PRO A 205 -4.83 11.01 -4.76
C PRO A 205 -4.32 12.26 -4.03
N PRO A 206 -4.01 13.36 -4.74
CA PRO A 206 -3.63 14.61 -4.11
C PRO A 206 -4.80 15.20 -3.33
N THR A 207 -4.49 15.84 -2.22
CA THR A 207 -5.48 16.62 -1.47
C THR A 207 -5.35 18.11 -1.76
N ARG A 208 -6.38 18.89 -1.41
CA ARG A 208 -6.31 20.35 -1.51
C ARG A 208 -5.15 20.94 -0.67
N TRP A 209 -4.77 20.26 0.39
CA TRP A 209 -3.73 20.70 1.34
C TRP A 209 -2.35 20.10 1.02
N GLN A 210 -2.32 19.01 0.26
CA GLN A 210 -1.11 18.29 -0.13
C GLN A 210 -1.18 17.99 -1.64
N PRO A 211 -0.97 19.01 -2.50
CA PRO A 211 -1.06 18.84 -3.95
C PRO A 211 0.27 18.38 -4.58
N ASN A 212 1.19 17.79 -3.80
CA ASN A 212 2.53 17.44 -4.29
C ASN A 212 2.46 16.32 -5.34
N ALA A 213 2.64 16.67 -6.60
CA ALA A 213 2.58 15.74 -7.73
C ALA A 213 3.71 14.70 -7.78
N HIS A 214 4.73 14.80 -6.91
CA HIS A 214 5.80 13.79 -6.84
C HIS A 214 5.43 12.57 -5.98
N VAL A 215 4.48 12.73 -5.06
CA VAL A 215 4.04 11.69 -4.12
C VAL A 215 2.51 11.55 -4.04
N HIS A 216 1.80 12.06 -5.06
CA HIS A 216 0.36 11.90 -5.22
C HIS A 216 0.04 11.78 -6.69
N TRP A 217 -0.88 10.88 -7.04
CA TRP A 217 -1.31 10.68 -8.42
C TRP A 217 -2.75 11.13 -8.61
N SER A 218 -2.98 11.92 -9.67
CA SER A 218 -4.33 12.31 -10.05
C SER A 218 -5.20 11.10 -10.36
N LEU A 219 -6.51 11.22 -10.13
CA LEU A 219 -7.45 10.14 -10.43
C LEU A 219 -7.39 9.67 -11.90
N PRO A 220 -7.23 10.55 -12.91
CA PRO A 220 -7.02 10.11 -14.28
C PRO A 220 -5.76 9.27 -14.49
N TYR A 221 -4.65 9.59 -13.80
CA TYR A 221 -3.42 8.81 -13.90
C TYR A 221 -3.53 7.49 -13.17
N LEU A 222 -4.08 7.48 -11.95
CA LEU A 222 -4.42 6.26 -11.22
C LEU A 222 -5.26 5.30 -12.06
N ARG A 223 -6.26 5.83 -12.79
CA ARG A 223 -7.06 5.02 -13.70
C ARG A 223 -6.24 4.42 -14.85
N GLN A 224 -5.26 5.15 -15.39
CA GLN A 224 -4.38 4.65 -16.45
C GLN A 224 -3.46 3.54 -15.92
N VAL A 225 -2.92 3.68 -14.70
CA VAL A 225 -2.12 2.66 -14.03
C VAL A 225 -2.98 1.42 -13.74
N ALA A 226 -4.17 1.61 -13.14
CA ALA A 226 -5.10 0.54 -12.82
C ALA A 226 -5.55 -0.28 -14.06
N ALA A 227 -5.73 0.38 -15.21
CA ALA A 227 -6.08 -0.29 -16.46
C ALA A 227 -4.97 -1.23 -17.01
N ARG A 228 -3.74 -1.10 -16.52
CA ARG A 228 -2.55 -1.89 -16.93
C ARG A 228 -2.15 -2.96 -15.90
N THR A 229 -2.75 -2.93 -14.73
CA THR A 229 -2.38 -3.79 -13.59
C THR A 229 -3.51 -4.75 -13.22
N ASP A 230 -3.18 -5.81 -12.48
CA ASP A 230 -4.17 -6.73 -11.90
C ASP A 230 -4.46 -6.38 -10.44
N LEU A 231 -3.47 -5.77 -9.76
CA LEU A 231 -3.55 -5.42 -8.35
C LEU A 231 -2.91 -4.05 -8.12
N LEU A 232 -3.65 -3.14 -7.49
CA LEU A 232 -3.16 -1.84 -7.08
C LEU A 232 -3.12 -1.78 -5.55
N CYS A 233 -1.92 -1.55 -4.98
CA CYS A 233 -1.73 -1.32 -3.55
C CYS A 233 -1.50 0.18 -3.35
N VAL A 234 -2.49 0.91 -2.86
CA VAL A 234 -2.35 2.36 -2.67
C VAL A 234 -1.78 2.66 -1.28
N MET A 235 -0.67 3.37 -1.21
CA MET A 235 0.04 3.74 0.01
C MET A 235 -0.69 4.90 0.71
N MET A 236 -1.65 4.58 1.59
CA MET A 236 -2.52 5.58 2.23
C MET A 236 -1.93 6.07 3.56
N TYR A 237 -0.68 6.53 3.54
CA TYR A 237 0.09 7.02 4.69
C TYR A 237 1.07 8.12 4.27
N ASP A 238 1.92 8.57 5.17
CA ASP A 238 2.89 9.68 4.97
C ASP A 238 2.21 11.01 4.62
N THR A 239 1.10 11.27 5.30
CA THR A 239 0.28 12.45 5.05
C THR A 239 0.75 13.70 5.81
N GLY A 240 1.59 13.53 6.83
CA GLY A 240 2.02 14.60 7.73
C GLY A 240 0.89 15.21 8.59
N ILE A 241 -0.29 14.60 8.59
CA ILE A 241 -1.43 15.05 9.39
C ILE A 241 -1.14 14.81 10.88
N ARG A 242 -1.46 15.82 11.73
CA ARG A 242 -1.20 15.80 13.19
C ARG A 242 -2.46 15.54 14.03
N TYR A 243 -3.61 15.31 13.39
CA TYR A 243 -4.89 15.11 14.05
C TYR A 243 -5.58 13.86 13.53
N GLU A 244 -5.81 12.89 14.41
CA GLU A 244 -6.33 11.57 14.07
C GLU A 244 -7.62 11.62 13.24
N LYS A 245 -8.59 12.44 13.63
CA LYS A 245 -9.87 12.55 12.90
C LYS A 245 -9.70 13.11 11.48
N PHE A 246 -8.70 13.96 11.25
CA PHE A 246 -8.42 14.45 9.90
C PHE A 246 -7.78 13.36 9.04
N TYR A 247 -6.86 12.58 9.60
CA TYR A 247 -6.30 11.44 8.92
C TYR A 247 -7.37 10.38 8.60
N THR A 248 -8.19 10.02 9.59
CA THR A 248 -9.29 9.06 9.40
C THR A 248 -10.31 9.55 8.37
N SER A 249 -10.63 10.85 8.35
CA SER A 249 -11.48 11.46 7.32
C SER A 249 -10.86 11.41 5.94
N LEU A 250 -9.55 11.60 5.85
CA LEU A 250 -8.80 11.49 4.60
C LEU A 250 -8.83 10.05 4.07
N MET A 251 -8.62 9.06 4.94
CA MET A 251 -8.72 7.64 4.57
C MET A 251 -10.11 7.29 4.02
N CYS A 252 -11.16 7.85 4.62
CA CYS A 252 -12.53 7.70 4.13
C CYS A 252 -12.66 8.28 2.70
N SER A 253 -12.26 9.53 2.50
CA SER A 253 -12.34 10.20 1.19
C SER A 253 -11.51 9.49 0.12
N TRP A 254 -10.27 9.11 0.44
CA TRP A 254 -9.43 8.37 -0.49
C TRP A 254 -10.01 7.01 -0.87
N THR A 255 -10.64 6.30 0.08
CA THR A 255 -11.31 5.03 -0.21
C THR A 255 -12.46 5.22 -1.21
N GLU A 256 -13.30 6.23 -1.01
CA GLU A 256 -14.41 6.57 -1.92
C GLU A 256 -13.88 6.95 -3.33
N GLU A 257 -12.87 7.81 -3.40
CA GLU A 257 -12.26 8.26 -4.65
C GLU A 257 -11.62 7.09 -5.42
N LEU A 258 -10.85 6.24 -4.73
CA LEU A 258 -10.20 5.07 -5.32
C LEU A 258 -11.22 4.08 -5.87
N LEU A 259 -12.28 3.78 -5.12
CA LEU A 259 -13.35 2.90 -5.58
C LEU A 259 -14.11 3.50 -6.76
N SER A 260 -14.31 4.81 -6.78
CA SER A 260 -14.94 5.50 -7.92
C SER A 260 -14.07 5.42 -9.19
N VAL A 261 -12.75 5.64 -9.07
CA VAL A 261 -11.83 5.59 -10.22
C VAL A 261 -11.71 4.18 -10.79
N CYS A 262 -11.94 3.19 -9.96
CA CYS A 262 -11.91 1.76 -10.30
C CYS A 262 -13.11 1.30 -11.11
N ASN A 263 -14.17 2.07 -11.17
CA ASN A 263 -15.42 1.68 -11.81
C ASN A 263 -15.23 1.26 -13.27
N GLY A 264 -15.71 0.05 -13.61
CA GLY A 264 -15.65 -0.50 -14.96
C GLY A 264 -14.27 -1.07 -15.37
N LEU A 265 -13.30 -1.12 -14.45
CA LEU A 265 -12.01 -1.78 -14.67
C LEU A 265 -11.99 -3.17 -14.02
N SER A 266 -11.23 -4.07 -14.62
CA SER A 266 -11.04 -5.44 -14.10
C SER A 266 -9.69 -5.52 -13.38
N PHE A 267 -9.62 -5.02 -12.15
CA PHE A 267 -8.44 -5.13 -11.28
C PHE A 267 -8.87 -5.19 -9.81
N LYS A 268 -7.92 -5.46 -8.92
CA LYS A 268 -8.12 -5.53 -7.48
C LYS A 268 -7.42 -4.38 -6.77
N LEU A 269 -8.06 -3.86 -5.72
CA LEU A 269 -7.57 -2.77 -4.90
C LEU A 269 -7.23 -3.28 -3.49
N LEU A 270 -6.01 -3.03 -3.05
CA LEU A 270 -5.60 -3.09 -1.65
C LEU A 270 -5.36 -1.67 -1.12
N CYS A 271 -5.96 -1.36 0.01
CA CYS A 271 -5.67 -0.13 0.74
C CYS A 271 -4.44 -0.36 1.64
N GLY A 272 -3.35 0.35 1.36
CA GLY A 272 -2.13 0.30 2.15
C GLY A 272 -2.31 1.02 3.49
N ILE A 273 -1.94 0.36 4.59
CA ILE A 273 -2.07 0.90 5.94
C ILE A 273 -0.72 0.89 6.67
N PRO A 274 -0.41 1.93 7.48
CA PRO A 274 0.87 2.02 8.17
C PRO A 274 0.87 1.20 9.46
N ALA A 275 1.95 0.44 9.64
CA ALA A 275 2.27 -0.21 10.92
C ALA A 275 3.59 0.29 11.51
N TYR A 276 4.35 1.10 10.76
CA TYR A 276 5.67 1.58 11.15
C TYR A 276 5.62 2.83 12.04
N GLU A 277 6.74 3.07 12.74
CA GLU A 277 6.87 4.12 13.74
C GLU A 277 8.09 5.03 13.48
N ASP A 278 8.16 5.63 12.29
CA ASP A 278 9.20 6.61 11.96
C ASP A 278 9.01 7.91 12.76
N ALA A 279 9.36 7.84 14.03
CA ALA A 279 9.23 8.97 14.93
C ALA A 279 10.21 10.10 14.55
N GLY A 280 9.71 11.33 14.54
CA GLY A 280 10.53 12.53 14.33
C GLY A 280 10.66 13.01 12.89
N VAL A 281 10.08 12.33 11.91
CA VAL A 281 9.96 12.83 10.55
C VAL A 281 8.76 13.76 10.40
N SER A 282 8.82 14.67 9.44
CA SER A 282 7.73 15.66 9.26
C SER A 282 6.53 15.10 8.51
N TYR A 283 6.73 14.10 7.69
CA TYR A 283 5.71 13.52 6.80
C TYR A 283 4.91 12.38 7.44
N HIS A 284 5.32 11.85 8.61
CA HIS A 284 4.65 10.76 9.31
C HIS A 284 4.42 11.09 10.79
N SER A 285 3.30 10.63 11.35
CA SER A 285 2.96 10.76 12.77
C SER A 285 2.33 9.45 13.27
N PRO A 286 3.09 8.53 13.88
CA PRO A 286 2.61 7.21 14.24
C PRO A 286 1.45 7.20 15.26
N GLN A 287 1.30 8.28 16.07
CA GLN A 287 0.16 8.44 16.97
C GLN A 287 -1.14 8.74 16.23
N VAL A 288 -1.04 9.19 14.98
CA VAL A 288 -2.17 9.59 14.12
C VAL A 288 -2.33 8.62 12.95
N GLU A 289 -1.23 8.37 12.24
CA GLU A 289 -1.16 7.48 11.09
C GLU A 289 -0.80 6.07 11.55
N ASN A 290 -1.78 5.29 11.94
CA ASN A 290 -1.62 3.94 12.46
C ASN A 290 -2.75 3.01 11.99
N ILE A 291 -2.61 1.72 12.28
CA ILE A 291 -3.55 0.68 11.85
C ILE A 291 -5.00 1.01 12.24
N SER A 292 -5.23 1.47 13.48
CA SER A 292 -6.59 1.73 13.98
C SER A 292 -7.27 2.87 13.24
N SER A 293 -6.60 4.02 13.12
CA SER A 293 -7.16 5.20 12.45
C SER A 293 -7.29 5.00 10.94
N ALA A 294 -6.35 4.29 10.32
CA ALA A 294 -6.44 3.92 8.90
C ALA A 294 -7.63 3.01 8.61
N LEU A 295 -7.74 1.89 9.34
CA LEU A 295 -8.85 0.94 9.18
C LEU A 295 -10.21 1.58 9.47
N SER A 296 -10.31 2.43 10.50
CA SER A 296 -11.55 3.17 10.80
C SER A 296 -11.99 4.07 9.65
N GLY A 297 -11.06 4.78 9.03
CA GLY A 297 -11.36 5.65 7.90
C GLY A 297 -11.72 4.86 6.64
N ILE A 298 -10.98 3.81 6.32
CA ILE A 298 -11.28 2.94 5.18
C ILE A 298 -12.64 2.26 5.36
N ALA A 299 -12.96 1.77 6.56
CA ALA A 299 -14.27 1.20 6.86
C ALA A 299 -15.41 2.21 6.60
N ALA A 300 -15.24 3.47 7.03
CA ALA A 300 -16.20 4.53 6.76
C ALA A 300 -16.37 4.77 5.25
N GLY A 301 -15.29 4.82 4.48
CA GLY A 301 -15.33 4.97 3.03
C GLY A 301 -15.99 3.78 2.33
N LEU A 302 -15.75 2.55 2.82
CA LEU A 302 -16.42 1.36 2.32
C LEU A 302 -17.93 1.35 2.61
N HIS A 303 -18.37 1.91 3.74
CA HIS A 303 -19.81 2.08 4.02
C HIS A 303 -20.47 3.09 3.07
N SER A 304 -19.77 4.15 2.72
CA SER A 304 -20.27 5.23 1.84
C SER A 304 -20.23 4.85 0.36
N ALA A 305 -19.29 4.00 -0.05
CA ALA A 305 -19.08 3.65 -1.44
C ALA A 305 -20.26 2.84 -2.03
N SER A 306 -20.73 3.26 -3.20
CA SER A 306 -21.82 2.59 -3.94
C SER A 306 -21.36 1.30 -4.65
N ASP A 307 -20.08 1.22 -5.04
CA ASP A 307 -19.48 0.04 -5.67
C ASP A 307 -18.15 -0.31 -4.99
N LYS A 308 -18.06 -1.52 -4.48
CA LYS A 308 -16.92 -2.05 -3.71
C LYS A 308 -16.25 -3.25 -4.39
N ARG A 309 -16.67 -3.61 -5.60
CA ARG A 309 -16.25 -4.88 -6.26
C ARG A 309 -14.76 -4.98 -6.52
N SER A 310 -14.06 -3.85 -6.68
CA SER A 310 -12.61 -3.83 -6.85
C SER A 310 -11.86 -3.95 -5.52
N PHE A 311 -12.46 -3.58 -4.39
CA PHE A 311 -11.82 -3.76 -3.10
C PHE A 311 -11.62 -5.24 -2.80
N THR A 312 -10.39 -5.62 -2.46
CA THR A 312 -10.06 -7.01 -2.15
C THR A 312 -9.48 -7.18 -0.75
N GLY A 313 -9.02 -6.10 -0.12
CA GLY A 313 -8.44 -6.13 1.22
C GLY A 313 -7.51 -4.97 1.51
N PHE A 314 -6.61 -5.19 2.43
CA PHE A 314 -5.62 -4.23 2.90
C PHE A 314 -4.21 -4.74 2.64
N ALA A 315 -3.23 -3.82 2.63
CA ALA A 315 -1.82 -4.18 2.62
C ALA A 315 -1.10 -3.49 3.78
N ILE A 316 -0.47 -4.27 4.67
CA ILE A 316 0.21 -3.75 5.86
C ILE A 316 1.65 -3.38 5.51
N TYR A 317 2.03 -2.14 5.72
CA TYR A 317 3.40 -1.68 5.68
C TYR A 317 3.85 -1.36 7.11
N SER A 318 4.58 -2.26 7.80
CA SER A 318 5.27 -3.46 7.31
C SER A 318 5.32 -4.58 8.37
N ASP A 319 5.67 -5.82 7.96
CA ASP A 319 5.76 -6.98 8.86
C ASP A 319 6.71 -6.76 10.05
N TRP A 320 7.87 -6.16 9.80
CA TRP A 320 8.91 -5.95 10.83
C TRP A 320 8.54 -4.91 11.91
N GLU A 321 7.44 -4.20 11.73
CA GLU A 321 6.88 -3.25 12.71
C GLU A 321 5.62 -3.80 13.41
N MET A 322 5.16 -5.00 13.04
CA MET A 322 3.96 -5.61 13.62
C MET A 322 4.24 -6.21 14.99
N THR A 323 3.58 -5.67 16.00
CA THR A 323 3.58 -6.18 17.37
C THR A 323 2.33 -7.01 17.66
N ALA A 324 2.32 -7.78 18.76
CA ALA A 324 1.15 -8.53 19.20
C ALA A 324 -0.08 -7.63 19.43
N GLU A 325 0.13 -6.37 19.84
CA GLU A 325 -0.95 -5.41 20.04
C GLU A 325 -1.51 -4.91 18.69
N LYS A 326 -0.63 -4.59 17.74
CA LYS A 326 -1.04 -4.21 16.39
C LYS A 326 -1.82 -5.33 15.69
N TRP A 327 -1.41 -6.60 15.88
CA TRP A 327 -2.17 -7.75 15.40
C TRP A 327 -3.56 -7.88 16.05
N LYS A 328 -3.71 -7.60 17.34
CA LYS A 328 -5.04 -7.59 18.00
C LYS A 328 -5.95 -6.51 17.41
N ILE A 329 -5.42 -5.32 17.16
CA ILE A 329 -6.17 -4.24 16.50
C ILE A 329 -6.59 -4.68 15.10
N TRP A 330 -5.67 -5.22 14.31
CA TRP A 330 -5.93 -5.75 12.98
C TRP A 330 -7.05 -6.80 12.98
N ASP A 331 -6.96 -7.81 13.83
CA ASP A 331 -7.95 -8.88 13.92
C ASP A 331 -9.34 -8.35 14.31
N SER A 332 -9.40 -7.33 15.17
CA SER A 332 -10.67 -6.74 15.58
C SER A 332 -11.46 -6.08 14.44
N PHE A 333 -10.77 -5.67 13.37
CA PHE A 333 -11.38 -5.10 12.18
C PHE A 333 -11.64 -6.13 11.07
N THR A 334 -10.72 -7.06 10.87
CA THR A 334 -10.70 -7.93 9.69
C THR A 334 -11.36 -9.28 9.89
N ARG A 335 -11.73 -9.62 11.13
CA ARG A 335 -12.38 -10.90 11.46
C ARG A 335 -13.78 -10.70 11.98
N LYS A 336 -14.66 -11.62 11.62
CA LYS A 336 -15.96 -11.73 12.29
C LYS A 336 -15.73 -12.08 13.75
N VAL A 337 -16.25 -11.28 14.65
CA VAL A 337 -16.40 -11.67 16.04
C VAL A 337 -17.46 -12.77 16.06
N GLU A 338 -17.05 -14.02 16.32
CA GLU A 338 -18.02 -15.08 16.65
C GLU A 338 -18.76 -14.64 17.91
N LYS A 339 -20.05 -14.33 17.73
CA LYS A 339 -20.95 -13.95 18.84
C LYS A 339 -21.47 -15.19 19.55
#